data_b4acf5c04c26d6302d4198e491288d71
#
_entry.id   b4acf5c04c26d6302d4198e491288d71
#
_cell.length_a   1.000
_cell.length_b   1.000
_cell.length_c   1.000
_cell.angle_alpha   90.00
_cell.angle_beta   90.00
_cell.angle_gamma   90.00
#
_symmetry.space_group_name_H-M   'P 1'
#
loop_
_entity.id
_entity.type
_entity.pdbx_description
1 polymer ?
#
loop_
_entity_poly.entity_id
_entity_poly.type
_entity_poly.pdbx_seq_one_letter_code
_entity_poly.pdbx_strand_id
1 'polypeptide(L)'
;MKKLFLILAILIFAAPAMAQTWYTANQVTLAWDAVPKVLTTDQANKYQVYSRNDLVSLGSKLGAEITATQLLISLTVEGRYYLGVKSIRYPVGETVGIPSVGTAWSNVAADTNNSPFGVLFFAAPTSPGGLKLVP
;
A
#
# COMPACT_ATOMS: atom_id res chain seq x y z
N MET A 1 -40.48 -38.23 27.61
CA MET A 1 -40.22 -36.96 26.93
C MET A 1 -38.73 -36.84 26.68
N LYS A 2 -38.31 -37.04 25.42
CA LYS A 2 -36.89 -36.92 25.09
C LYS A 2 -36.58 -35.47 24.78
N LYS A 3 -35.78 -34.84 25.62
CA LYS A 3 -35.25 -33.49 25.38
C LYS A 3 -34.13 -33.58 24.34
N LEU A 4 -34.42 -33.16 23.14
CA LEU A 4 -33.44 -33.06 22.06
C LEU A 4 -32.57 -31.80 22.32
N PHE A 5 -31.34 -31.99 22.78
CA PHE A 5 -30.34 -30.93 22.87
C PHE A 5 -29.80 -30.69 21.45
N LEU A 6 -30.26 -29.61 20.83
CA LEU A 6 -29.69 -29.11 19.57
C LEU A 6 -28.40 -28.35 19.90
N ILE A 7 -27.27 -29.03 19.78
CA ILE A 7 -25.95 -28.36 19.86
C ILE A 7 -25.71 -27.71 18.50
N LEU A 8 -25.97 -26.41 18.42
CA LEU A 8 -25.60 -25.57 17.31
C LEU A 8 -24.08 -25.36 17.38
N ALA A 9 -23.32 -26.19 16.67
CA ALA A 9 -21.90 -25.96 16.48
C ALA A 9 -21.72 -24.77 15.55
N ILE A 10 -21.46 -23.59 16.10
CA ILE A 10 -21.01 -22.42 15.37
C ILE A 10 -19.58 -22.70 14.92
N LEU A 11 -19.40 -23.22 13.70
CA LEU A 11 -18.11 -23.23 13.04
C LEU A 11 -17.74 -21.78 12.73
N ILE A 12 -16.97 -21.17 13.60
CA ILE A 12 -16.29 -19.92 13.31
C ILE A 12 -15.19 -20.27 12.31
N PHE A 13 -15.45 -20.11 11.02
CA PHE A 13 -14.40 -20.06 10.03
C PHE A 13 -13.60 -18.79 10.27
N ALA A 14 -12.56 -18.89 11.11
CA ALA A 14 -11.52 -17.88 11.13
C ALA A 14 -10.85 -17.94 9.76
N ALA A 15 -11.20 -17.01 8.85
CA ALA A 15 -10.43 -16.81 7.66
C ALA A 15 -8.97 -16.59 8.09
N PRO A 16 -7.99 -17.29 7.53
CA PRO A 16 -6.60 -17.05 7.88
C PRO A 16 -6.30 -15.57 7.63
N ALA A 17 -5.98 -14.85 8.69
CA ALA A 17 -5.48 -13.49 8.56
C ALA A 17 -4.20 -13.60 7.73
N MET A 18 -4.24 -13.12 6.48
CA MET A 18 -3.07 -13.11 5.62
C MET A 18 -2.00 -12.27 6.31
N ALA A 19 -0.89 -12.91 6.68
CA ALA A 19 0.19 -12.25 7.38
C ALA A 19 0.78 -11.17 6.45
N GLN A 20 0.75 -9.91 6.90
CA GLN A 20 1.36 -8.81 6.18
C GLN A 20 2.89 -8.93 6.21
N THR A 21 3.53 -8.81 5.04
CA THR A 21 4.98 -8.78 4.93
C THR A 21 5.51 -7.36 5.16
N TRP A 22 6.53 -7.22 5.99
CA TRP A 22 7.22 -5.95 6.21
C TRP A 22 8.59 -5.96 5.54
N TYR A 23 8.84 -4.95 4.70
CA TYR A 23 10.14 -4.73 4.05
C TYR A 23 10.88 -3.61 4.76
N THR A 24 12.10 -3.87 5.22
CA THR A 24 12.97 -2.85 5.81
C THR A 24 13.80 -2.22 4.71
N ALA A 25 13.49 -0.98 4.35
CA ALA A 25 14.18 -0.26 3.28
C ALA A 25 13.98 1.25 3.40
N ASN A 26 14.94 2.02 2.89
CA ASN A 26 14.81 3.46 2.68
C ASN A 26 14.39 3.83 1.25
N GLN A 27 14.46 2.87 0.33
CA GLN A 27 13.98 2.99 -1.03
C GLN A 27 13.23 1.73 -1.43
N VAL A 28 12.10 1.91 -2.09
CA VAL A 28 11.31 0.81 -2.64
C VAL A 28 10.76 1.21 -4.00
N THR A 29 10.67 0.26 -4.92
CA THR A 29 9.94 0.45 -6.17
C THR A 29 8.54 -0.13 -5.99
N LEU A 30 7.52 0.73 -6.02
CA LEU A 30 6.13 0.32 -6.08
C LEU A 30 5.72 0.16 -7.54
N ALA A 31 5.09 -0.96 -7.87
CA ALA A 31 4.53 -1.24 -9.19
C ALA A 31 3.06 -1.64 -9.07
N TRP A 32 2.29 -1.39 -10.12
CA TRP A 32 0.86 -1.72 -10.19
C TRP A 32 0.44 -2.05 -11.62
N ASP A 33 -0.70 -2.68 -11.75
CA ASP A 33 -1.28 -3.00 -13.05
C ASP A 33 -1.88 -1.76 -13.71
N ALA A 34 -1.68 -1.63 -15.02
CA ALA A 34 -2.27 -0.54 -15.78
C ALA A 34 -3.80 -0.64 -15.77
N VAL A 35 -4.45 0.49 -15.48
CA VAL A 35 -5.92 0.57 -15.56
C VAL A 35 -6.31 0.90 -17.00
N PRO A 36 -7.23 0.12 -17.61
CA PRO A 36 -7.74 0.41 -18.94
C PRO A 36 -8.41 1.79 -19.02
N LYS A 37 -8.33 2.43 -20.16
CA LYS A 37 -9.09 3.66 -20.43
C LYS A 37 -10.58 3.36 -20.38
N VAL A 38 -11.37 4.31 -19.86
CA VAL A 38 -12.84 4.20 -19.85
C VAL A 38 -13.39 4.33 -21.27
N LEU A 39 -12.86 5.29 -22.03
CA LEU A 39 -13.14 5.45 -23.45
C LEU A 39 -11.83 5.38 -24.25
N THR A 40 -11.88 4.82 -25.44
CA THR A 40 -10.68 4.72 -26.31
C THR A 40 -10.13 6.09 -26.70
N THR A 41 -10.99 7.11 -26.72
CA THR A 41 -10.65 8.50 -27.02
C THR A 41 -10.02 9.25 -25.84
N ASP A 42 -10.11 8.71 -24.62
CA ASP A 42 -9.50 9.33 -23.44
C ASP A 42 -7.97 9.45 -23.62
N GLN A 43 -7.39 10.42 -22.94
CA GLN A 43 -5.95 10.52 -22.79
C GLN A 43 -5.41 9.31 -22.00
N ALA A 44 -4.10 9.12 -21.97
CA ALA A 44 -3.51 8.08 -21.11
C ALA A 44 -3.86 8.34 -19.65
N ASN A 45 -4.25 7.29 -18.93
CA ASN A 45 -4.46 7.38 -17.48
C ASN A 45 -3.15 7.80 -16.80
N LYS A 46 -3.29 8.62 -15.76
CA LYS A 46 -2.20 8.91 -14.84
C LYS A 46 -2.44 8.24 -13.50
N TYR A 47 -1.41 8.21 -12.70
CA TYR A 47 -1.44 7.59 -11.39
C TYR A 47 -0.84 8.54 -10.36
N GLN A 48 -1.49 8.64 -9.19
CA GLN A 48 -0.97 9.34 -8.04
C GLN A 48 -0.64 8.35 -6.95
N VAL A 49 0.59 8.38 -6.50
CA VAL A 49 1.06 7.54 -5.40
C VAL A 49 0.85 8.28 -4.08
N TYR A 50 0.52 7.52 -3.04
CA TYR A 50 0.26 7.98 -1.68
C TYR A 50 1.04 7.16 -0.67
N SER A 51 1.30 7.74 0.48
CA SER A 51 1.74 7.01 1.67
C SER A 51 0.89 7.38 2.88
N ARG A 52 0.76 6.42 3.80
CA ARG A 52 0.18 6.65 5.13
C ARG A 52 0.92 5.79 6.15
N ASN A 53 0.87 6.19 7.41
CA ASN A 53 1.46 5.45 8.52
C ASN A 53 0.43 4.77 9.42
N ASP A 54 -0.84 4.92 9.11
CA ASP A 54 -1.97 4.28 9.80
C ASP A 54 -2.88 3.52 8.80
N LEU A 55 -3.92 2.87 9.29
CA LEU A 55 -4.82 2.04 8.49
C LEU A 55 -6.06 2.79 7.97
N VAL A 56 -6.28 4.02 8.37
CA VAL A 56 -7.56 4.73 8.17
C VAL A 56 -7.44 6.05 7.45
N SER A 57 -6.29 6.72 7.49
CA SER A 57 -6.12 8.01 6.81
C SER A 57 -6.13 7.88 5.29
N LEU A 58 -6.45 8.98 4.62
CA LEU A 58 -6.39 9.07 3.16
C LEU A 58 -4.95 9.09 2.63
N GLY A 59 -3.98 9.26 3.51
CA GLY A 59 -2.57 9.36 3.17
C GLY A 59 -2.17 10.70 2.57
N SER A 60 -0.87 10.82 2.34
CA SER A 60 -0.25 11.98 1.71
C SER A 60 0.25 11.63 0.32
N LYS A 61 0.13 12.55 -0.63
CA LYS A 61 0.66 12.38 -1.99
C LYS A 61 2.18 12.28 -1.98
N LEU A 62 2.71 11.35 -2.75
CA LEU A 62 4.13 11.21 -3.02
C LEU A 62 4.42 11.62 -4.47
N GLY A 63 5.04 12.79 -4.63
CA GLY A 63 5.41 13.30 -5.94
C GLY A 63 4.22 13.74 -6.81
N ALA A 64 4.51 13.97 -8.08
CA ALA A 64 3.52 14.34 -9.08
C ALA A 64 2.80 13.11 -9.66
N GLU A 65 1.72 13.35 -10.39
CA GLU A 65 1.06 12.32 -11.19
C GLU A 65 1.98 11.82 -12.31
N ILE A 66 1.98 10.52 -12.54
CA ILE A 66 2.80 9.86 -13.57
C ILE A 66 1.97 8.96 -14.46
N THR A 67 2.44 8.71 -15.67
CA THR A 67 1.83 7.75 -16.62
C THR A 67 2.42 6.35 -16.50
N ALA A 68 3.62 6.23 -15.91
CA ALA A 68 4.25 4.94 -15.65
C ALA A 68 3.46 4.13 -14.62
N THR A 69 3.61 2.82 -14.66
CA THR A 69 2.97 1.86 -13.73
C THR A 69 3.93 1.40 -12.63
N GLN A 70 4.97 2.16 -12.38
CA GLN A 70 5.90 1.98 -11.27
C GLN A 70 6.55 3.28 -10.86
N LEU A 71 6.95 3.38 -9.61
CA LEU A 71 7.63 4.53 -9.04
C LEU A 71 8.66 4.09 -8.01
N LEU A 72 9.89 4.61 -8.12
CA LEU A 72 10.88 4.52 -7.06
C LEU A 72 10.54 5.55 -5.98
N ILE A 73 10.34 5.08 -4.76
CA ILE A 73 9.99 5.89 -3.60
C ILE A 73 11.17 5.91 -2.66
N SER A 74 11.64 7.10 -2.30
CA SER A 74 12.67 7.30 -1.28
C SER A 74 12.01 7.79 0.01
N LEU A 75 12.23 7.08 1.10
CA LEU A 75 11.73 7.42 2.42
C LEU A 75 12.82 8.19 3.18
N THR A 76 12.50 9.36 3.68
CA THR A 76 13.44 10.26 4.37
C THR A 76 13.11 10.42 5.85
N VAL A 77 11.91 10.07 6.26
CA VAL A 77 11.47 10.13 7.65
C VAL A 77 11.29 8.71 8.16
N GLU A 78 11.81 8.43 9.33
CA GLU A 78 11.66 7.11 9.95
C GLU A 78 10.19 6.81 10.27
N GLY A 79 9.79 5.56 10.11
CA GLY A 79 8.45 5.12 10.42
C GLY A 79 7.99 3.89 9.68
N ARG A 80 6.71 3.62 9.85
CA ARG A 80 5.97 2.57 9.13
C ARG A 80 5.19 3.22 8.02
N TYR A 81 5.19 2.57 6.85
CA TYR A 81 4.52 3.09 5.66
C TYR A 81 3.66 2.04 5.01
N TYR A 82 2.45 2.44 4.66
CA TYR A 82 1.62 1.76 3.68
C TYR A 82 1.58 2.63 2.43
N LEU A 83 1.79 2.00 1.29
CA LEU A 83 1.83 2.68 -0.01
C LEU A 83 0.52 2.47 -0.74
N GLY A 84 0.08 3.47 -1.46
CA GLY A 84 -1.18 3.42 -2.18
C GLY A 84 -1.12 4.10 -3.52
N VAL A 85 -2.02 3.72 -4.43
CA VAL A 85 -2.13 4.28 -5.78
C VAL A 85 -3.57 4.56 -6.12
N LYS A 86 -3.83 5.73 -6.70
CA LYS A 86 -5.08 6.06 -7.42
C LYS A 86 -4.80 6.17 -8.90
N SER A 87 -5.71 5.65 -9.70
CA SER A 87 -5.75 5.96 -11.13
C SER A 87 -6.51 7.26 -11.36
N ILE A 88 -6.11 8.02 -12.38
CA ILE A 88 -6.72 9.30 -12.74
C ILE A 88 -7.03 9.27 -14.23
N ARG A 89 -8.31 9.37 -14.54
CA ARG A 89 -8.80 9.48 -15.91
C ARG A 89 -8.71 10.92 -16.40
N TYR A 90 -8.23 11.09 -17.61
CA TYR A 90 -8.27 12.37 -18.33
C TYR A 90 -9.10 12.21 -19.60
N PRO A 91 -10.36 12.67 -19.61
CA PRO A 91 -11.15 12.71 -20.84
C PRO A 91 -10.46 13.52 -21.92
N VAL A 92 -10.78 13.25 -23.19
CA VAL A 92 -10.22 13.98 -24.32
C VAL A 92 -10.49 15.48 -24.20
N GLY A 93 -9.44 16.30 -24.36
CA GLY A 93 -9.54 17.76 -24.27
C GLY A 93 -9.60 18.33 -22.87
N GLU A 94 -9.71 17.51 -21.82
CA GLU A 94 -9.75 17.97 -20.44
C GLU A 94 -8.36 18.05 -19.82
N THR A 95 -8.17 19.07 -18.97
CA THR A 95 -6.94 19.27 -18.19
C THR A 95 -7.10 18.86 -16.72
N VAL A 96 -8.35 18.66 -16.28
CA VAL A 96 -8.68 18.22 -14.93
C VAL A 96 -8.94 16.71 -14.93
N GLY A 97 -8.18 16.00 -14.13
CA GLY A 97 -8.32 14.55 -14.00
C GLY A 97 -9.45 14.14 -13.04
N ILE A 98 -10.02 12.98 -13.31
CA ILE A 98 -11.05 12.35 -12.48
C ILE A 98 -10.40 11.19 -11.75
N PRO A 99 -10.11 11.29 -10.43
CA PRO A 99 -9.48 10.21 -9.68
C PRO A 99 -10.45 9.04 -9.46
N SER A 100 -9.90 7.83 -9.33
CA SER A 100 -10.66 6.68 -8.86
C SER A 100 -11.26 6.95 -7.48
N VAL A 101 -12.41 6.33 -7.19
CA VAL A 101 -13.11 6.51 -5.90
C VAL A 101 -12.23 6.02 -4.75
N GLY A 102 -11.63 4.84 -4.89
CA GLY A 102 -10.74 4.25 -3.89
C GLY A 102 -9.26 4.40 -4.23
N THR A 103 -8.44 4.22 -3.22
CA THR A 103 -6.99 4.03 -3.34
C THR A 103 -6.71 2.55 -3.14
N ALA A 104 -5.94 1.94 -4.05
CA ALA A 104 -5.40 0.60 -3.83
C ALA A 104 -4.24 0.69 -2.82
N TRP A 105 -4.35 0.00 -1.69
CA TRP A 105 -3.38 0.09 -0.60
C TRP A 105 -2.59 -1.20 -0.42
N SER A 106 -1.30 -1.06 -0.16
CA SER A 106 -0.38 -2.19 0.03
C SER A 106 -0.74 -3.12 1.20
N ASN A 107 -1.45 -2.63 2.20
CA ASN A 107 -1.91 -3.42 3.35
C ASN A 107 -3.26 -4.11 3.13
N VAL A 108 -3.87 -3.99 1.96
CA VAL A 108 -5.16 -4.59 1.63
C VAL A 108 -4.94 -5.80 0.73
N ALA A 109 -5.35 -6.98 1.18
CA ALA A 109 -5.13 -8.24 0.47
C ALA A 109 -5.75 -8.25 -0.93
N ALA A 110 -6.97 -7.71 -1.09
CA ALA A 110 -7.65 -7.62 -2.38
C ALA A 110 -6.90 -6.75 -3.40
N ASP A 111 -6.16 -5.74 -2.93
CA ASP A 111 -5.40 -4.81 -3.79
C ASP A 111 -4.00 -5.33 -4.14
N THR A 112 -3.54 -6.39 -3.46
CA THR A 112 -2.17 -6.91 -3.54
C THR A 112 -2.09 -8.36 -3.99
N ASN A 113 -3.13 -8.89 -4.63
CA ASN A 113 -3.22 -10.30 -5.03
C ASN A 113 -2.95 -11.25 -3.85
N ASN A 114 -3.55 -10.97 -2.70
CA ASN A 114 -3.39 -11.69 -1.44
C ASN A 114 -1.96 -11.68 -0.85
N SER A 115 -1.17 -10.67 -1.19
CA SER A 115 0.18 -10.48 -0.66
C SER A 115 0.36 -9.09 -0.05
N PRO A 116 -0.39 -8.73 1.03
CA PRO A 116 -0.31 -7.41 1.64
C PRO A 116 1.07 -7.15 2.23
N PHE A 117 1.54 -5.91 2.09
CA PHE A 117 2.86 -5.52 2.57
C PHE A 117 2.88 -4.11 3.18
N GLY A 118 3.93 -3.83 3.92
CA GLY A 118 4.28 -2.52 4.41
C GLY A 118 5.78 -2.30 4.32
N VAL A 119 6.22 -1.07 4.51
CA VAL A 119 7.62 -0.70 4.50
C VAL A 119 7.99 -0.10 5.86
N LEU A 120 9.09 -0.58 6.40
CA LEU A 120 9.70 -0.05 7.63
C LEU A 120 10.98 0.69 7.23
N PHE A 121 11.03 1.97 7.56
CA PHE A 121 12.27 2.71 7.46
C PHE A 121 12.68 3.20 8.85
N PHE A 122 13.81 2.68 9.32
CA PHE A 122 14.48 3.15 10.52
C PHE A 122 15.98 3.19 10.20
N ALA A 123 16.60 4.35 10.40
CA ALA A 123 18.01 4.51 10.16
C ALA A 123 18.81 3.62 11.14
N ALA A 124 19.87 3.01 10.63
CA ALA A 124 20.78 2.29 11.49
C ALA A 124 21.48 3.28 12.45
N PRO A 125 21.69 2.92 13.72
CA PRO A 125 22.48 3.76 14.61
C PRO A 125 23.92 3.87 14.09
N THR A 126 24.59 4.96 14.44
CA THR A 126 26.01 5.11 14.15
C THR A 126 26.80 4.05 14.91
N SER A 127 27.87 3.54 14.29
CA SER A 127 28.75 2.60 14.97
C SER A 127 29.32 3.24 16.23
N PRO A 128 29.41 2.50 17.35
CA PRO A 128 30.06 3.02 18.54
C PRO A 128 31.53 3.30 18.27
N GLY A 129 31.98 4.44 18.73
CA GLY A 129 33.41 4.82 18.67
C GLY A 129 34.08 4.59 20.01
N GLY A 130 35.39 4.91 20.06
CA GLY A 130 36.16 4.90 21.30
C GLY A 130 36.33 3.54 21.95
N LEU A 131 36.33 2.46 21.15
CA LEU A 131 36.62 1.11 21.64
C LEU A 131 37.91 1.08 22.43
N LYS A 132 37.89 0.55 23.66
CA LYS A 132 39.05 0.35 24.51
C LYS A 132 38.92 -0.97 25.24
N LEU A 133 40.10 -1.60 25.42
CA LEU A 133 40.17 -2.78 26.24
C LEU A 133 40.10 -2.35 27.73
N VAL A 134 39.23 -2.96 28.49
CA VAL A 134 39.20 -2.81 29.94
C VAL A 134 39.88 -4.04 30.52
N PRO A 135 41.04 -3.90 31.20
CA PRO A 135 41.76 -5.02 31.76
C PRO A 135 41.06 -5.63 32.98
#